data_d058dc68b47202597ca7e112989f548c
#
_entry.id   d058dc68b47202597ca7e112989f548c
#
_cell.length_a   1.000
_cell.length_b   1.000
_cell.length_c   1.000
_cell.angle_alpha   90.00
_cell.angle_beta   90.00
_cell.angle_gamma   90.00
#
_symmetry.space_group_name_H-M   'P 1'
#
loop_
_entity.id
_entity.type
_entity.pdbx_description
1 polymer ?
#
loop_
_entity_poly.entity_id
_entity_poly.type
_entity_poly.pdbx_seq_one_letter_code
_entity_poly.pdbx_strand_id
1 'polypeptide(L)'
;MAVSKKAPAQRITHPERVIDAASGITKGELAAYYQTVAPLILPHLKGRPVALVRAPEGVGGELFFQKHAQHSDIAGIKLLDPALDPGHDPLLQIDTARALVGAAQFNTIELHTWNATSRAIGKPDRMTFDLDPGEGVDWQQIQEAALLVHVLLDELGLPAFVKTSGGKGLHVVVPLRRQFGWDEVRGFSRAIVEHLARTVPQRFVAKSGPRNRVGKIFPDYLRNGFGATTACAWSVRSRPGLGVSVPLAWEELPDLGSAAHWTVANIGPRLAVGNTPWNAMEGSRTTLGAAMRMLGYLP
;
A
#
# COMPACT_ATOMS: atom_id res chain seq x y z
N MET A 1 4.93 -39.20 13.47
CA MET A 1 4.16 -38.09 12.82
C MET A 1 3.67 -37.15 13.91
N ALA A 2 4.26 -35.97 14.06
CA ALA A 2 3.83 -34.98 15.05
C ALA A 2 2.58 -34.28 14.56
N VAL A 3 1.45 -34.50 15.20
CA VAL A 3 0.20 -33.77 14.96
C VAL A 3 0.45 -32.32 15.36
N SER A 4 0.61 -31.43 14.35
CA SER A 4 0.67 -29.99 14.59
C SER A 4 -0.64 -29.55 15.24
N LYS A 5 -0.61 -29.21 16.53
CA LYS A 5 -1.73 -28.60 17.22
C LYS A 5 -2.02 -27.26 16.55
N LYS A 6 -3.09 -27.20 15.75
CA LYS A 6 -3.62 -25.96 15.20
C LYS A 6 -3.88 -25.01 16.37
N ALA A 7 -3.19 -23.89 16.41
CA ALA A 7 -3.44 -22.88 17.43
C ALA A 7 -4.94 -22.49 17.42
N PRO A 8 -5.57 -22.29 18.58
CA PRO A 8 -6.99 -21.96 18.63
C PRO A 8 -7.27 -20.71 17.80
N ALA A 9 -8.35 -20.76 17.02
CA ALA A 9 -8.80 -19.63 16.22
C ALA A 9 -9.04 -18.43 17.15
N GLN A 10 -8.55 -17.27 16.78
CA GLN A 10 -8.75 -16.06 17.56
C GLN A 10 -10.25 -15.71 17.59
N ARG A 11 -10.81 -15.58 18.81
CA ARG A 11 -12.20 -15.18 19.00
C ARG A 11 -12.38 -13.71 18.59
N ILE A 12 -13.35 -13.44 17.72
CA ILE A 12 -13.79 -12.08 17.37
C ILE A 12 -14.94 -11.70 18.31
N THR A 13 -14.80 -10.57 19.01
CA THR A 13 -15.88 -10.00 19.83
C THR A 13 -16.76 -9.10 18.98
N HIS A 14 -18.08 -9.13 19.21
CA HIS A 14 -19.09 -8.39 18.45
C HIS A 14 -18.94 -8.59 16.93
N PRO A 15 -18.89 -9.85 16.44
CA PRO A 15 -18.68 -10.14 15.02
C PRO A 15 -19.81 -9.60 14.14
N GLU A 16 -21.02 -9.47 14.69
CA GLU A 16 -22.23 -8.94 14.04
C GLU A 16 -22.22 -7.41 13.85
N ARG A 17 -21.30 -6.70 14.52
CA ARG A 17 -21.25 -5.24 14.43
C ARG A 17 -20.92 -4.79 13.01
N VAL A 18 -21.81 -4.03 12.39
CA VAL A 18 -21.60 -3.39 11.09
C VAL A 18 -20.48 -2.36 11.21
N ILE A 19 -19.46 -2.45 10.36
CA ILE A 19 -18.32 -1.54 10.31
C ILE A 19 -18.39 -0.56 9.14
N ASP A 20 -19.20 -0.87 8.14
CA ASP A 20 -19.48 0.01 7.00
C ASP A 20 -20.98 -0.04 6.65
N ALA A 21 -21.67 1.06 6.89
CA ALA A 21 -23.10 1.16 6.63
C ALA A 21 -23.45 1.08 5.13
N ALA A 22 -22.52 1.47 4.25
CA ALA A 22 -22.76 1.47 2.80
C ALA A 22 -22.80 0.05 2.21
N SER A 23 -21.96 -0.86 2.72
CA SER A 23 -21.92 -2.26 2.25
C SER A 23 -22.62 -3.24 3.19
N GLY A 24 -22.93 -2.85 4.42
CA GLY A 24 -23.44 -3.73 5.46
C GLY A 24 -22.40 -4.68 6.05
N ILE A 25 -21.15 -4.61 5.62
CA ILE A 25 -20.07 -5.49 6.09
C ILE A 25 -19.86 -5.34 7.59
N THR A 26 -19.78 -6.50 8.26
CA THR A 26 -19.57 -6.61 9.70
C THR A 26 -18.10 -6.79 10.08
N LYS A 27 -17.80 -6.65 11.36
CA LYS A 27 -16.47 -6.91 11.92
C LYS A 27 -16.04 -8.37 11.71
N GLY A 28 -16.97 -9.31 11.83
CA GLY A 28 -16.75 -10.74 11.60
C GLY A 28 -16.36 -11.01 10.15
N GLU A 29 -17.06 -10.40 9.19
CA GLU A 29 -16.75 -10.54 7.76
C GLU A 29 -15.40 -9.91 7.38
N LEU A 30 -15.03 -8.76 7.96
CA LEU A 30 -13.69 -8.19 7.77
C LEU A 30 -12.59 -9.14 8.31
N ALA A 31 -12.80 -9.73 9.48
CA ALA A 31 -11.85 -10.69 10.05
C ALA A 31 -11.75 -11.96 9.18
N ALA A 32 -12.87 -12.46 8.66
CA ALA A 32 -12.92 -13.59 7.73
C ALA A 32 -12.21 -13.25 6.40
N TYR A 33 -12.42 -12.03 5.88
CA TYR A 33 -11.67 -11.54 4.73
C TYR A 33 -10.16 -11.61 4.98
N TYR A 34 -9.65 -11.03 6.05
CA TYR A 34 -8.22 -11.06 6.37
C TYR A 34 -7.68 -12.46 6.61
N GLN A 35 -8.48 -13.36 7.17
CA GLN A 35 -8.11 -14.77 7.28
C GLN A 35 -7.97 -15.43 5.89
N THR A 36 -8.90 -15.13 4.98
CA THR A 36 -8.94 -15.69 3.62
C THR A 36 -7.78 -15.18 2.77
N VAL A 37 -7.52 -13.85 2.80
CA VAL A 37 -6.43 -13.24 2.01
C VAL A 37 -5.06 -13.36 2.66
N ALA A 38 -4.93 -13.97 3.83
CA ALA A 38 -3.66 -14.11 4.52
C ALA A 38 -2.52 -14.65 3.62
N PRO A 39 -2.71 -15.70 2.80
CA PRO A 39 -1.66 -16.19 1.89
C PRO A 39 -1.25 -15.15 0.84
N LEU A 40 -2.14 -14.23 0.47
CA LEU A 40 -1.92 -13.22 -0.57
C LEU A 40 -1.29 -11.94 0.00
N ILE A 41 -1.73 -11.49 1.17
CA ILE A 41 -1.26 -10.24 1.79
C ILE A 41 0.07 -10.41 2.54
N LEU A 42 0.29 -11.54 3.21
CA LEU A 42 1.47 -11.75 4.04
C LEU A 42 2.81 -11.62 3.30
N PRO A 43 2.98 -12.04 2.03
CA PRO A 43 4.19 -11.77 1.26
C PRO A 43 4.54 -10.28 1.16
N HIS A 44 3.55 -9.39 1.21
CA HIS A 44 3.72 -7.94 1.13
C HIS A 44 3.95 -7.26 2.48
N LEU A 45 3.50 -7.88 3.59
CA LEU A 45 3.62 -7.39 4.97
C LEU A 45 4.87 -7.90 5.68
N LYS A 46 5.22 -9.18 5.45
CA LYS A 46 6.21 -9.90 6.24
C LYS A 46 7.55 -9.20 6.28
N GLY A 47 8.07 -9.04 7.51
CA GLY A 47 9.35 -8.39 7.73
C GLY A 47 9.34 -6.86 7.56
N ARG A 48 8.19 -6.21 7.44
CA ARG A 48 8.08 -4.75 7.29
C ARG A 48 7.41 -4.10 8.49
N PRO A 49 7.82 -2.88 8.86
CA PRO A 49 7.01 -2.04 9.71
C PRO A 49 5.64 -1.79 9.07
N VAL A 50 4.58 -1.86 9.88
CA VAL A 50 3.19 -1.71 9.44
C VAL A 50 2.52 -0.63 10.27
N ALA A 51 1.82 0.29 9.60
CA ALA A 51 0.88 1.19 10.25
C ALA A 51 -0.55 0.67 10.07
N LEU A 52 -1.37 0.86 11.08
CA LEU A 52 -2.76 0.44 11.14
C LEU A 52 -3.67 1.66 11.03
N VAL A 53 -4.71 1.60 10.19
CA VAL A 53 -5.85 2.53 10.29
C VAL A 53 -6.97 1.82 11.01
N ARG A 54 -7.27 2.30 12.19
CA ARG A 54 -8.29 1.74 13.09
C ARG A 54 -9.55 2.57 13.02
N ALA A 55 -10.68 1.91 13.04
CA ALA A 55 -12.01 2.51 13.02
C ALA A 55 -12.89 1.88 14.13
N PRO A 56 -12.71 2.26 15.39
CA PRO A 56 -13.48 1.72 16.50
C PRO A 56 -15.00 1.84 16.31
N GLU A 57 -15.44 2.94 15.70
CA GLU A 57 -16.85 3.23 15.42
C GLU A 57 -17.30 2.86 14.00
N GLY A 58 -16.41 2.22 13.22
CA GLY A 58 -16.63 1.92 11.81
C GLY A 58 -16.16 3.03 10.86
N VAL A 59 -16.43 2.86 9.56
CA VAL A 59 -15.92 3.74 8.48
C VAL A 59 -16.43 5.18 8.59
N GLY A 60 -17.64 5.37 9.15
CA GLY A 60 -18.23 6.70 9.34
C GLY A 60 -17.75 7.45 10.58
N GLY A 61 -17.00 6.79 11.46
CA GLY A 61 -16.47 7.36 12.70
C GLY A 61 -15.05 7.92 12.54
N GLU A 62 -14.46 8.29 13.68
CA GLU A 62 -13.09 8.76 13.73
C GLU A 62 -12.10 7.64 13.39
N LEU A 63 -11.11 7.96 12.55
CA LEU A 63 -10.05 7.05 12.13
C LEU A 63 -8.75 7.36 12.86
N PHE A 64 -8.13 6.31 13.40
CA PHE A 64 -6.87 6.41 14.13
C PHE A 64 -5.74 5.79 13.30
N PHE A 65 -4.75 6.61 12.94
CA PHE A 65 -3.55 6.15 12.24
C PHE A 65 -2.46 5.79 13.26
N GLN A 66 -2.19 4.50 13.44
CA GLN A 66 -1.28 3.96 14.45
C GLN A 66 -0.05 3.34 13.79
N LYS A 67 1.13 3.94 13.99
CA LYS A 67 2.44 3.41 13.51
C LYS A 67 3.18 2.60 14.57
N HIS A 68 2.97 2.92 15.85
CA HIS A 68 3.72 2.42 16.99
C HIS A 68 2.80 1.70 17.98
N ALA A 69 3.38 0.99 18.92
CA ALA A 69 2.63 0.14 19.87
C ALA A 69 1.61 0.90 20.73
N GLN A 70 1.90 2.13 21.17
CA GLN A 70 1.01 3.01 21.95
C GLN A 70 0.28 2.24 23.09
N HIS A 71 1.02 1.44 23.87
CA HIS A 71 0.49 0.61 24.98
C HIS A 71 -0.62 -0.39 24.57
N SER A 72 -0.80 -0.67 23.26
CA SER A 72 -1.80 -1.61 22.78
C SER A 72 -1.20 -2.99 22.58
N ASP A 73 -1.75 -3.98 23.28
CA ASP A 73 -1.45 -5.41 23.07
C ASP A 73 -2.42 -5.96 22.01
N ILE A 74 -1.98 -5.99 20.77
CA ILE A 74 -2.76 -6.57 19.67
C ILE A 74 -2.27 -7.99 19.44
N ALA A 75 -3.14 -8.96 19.68
CA ALA A 75 -2.79 -10.37 19.65
C ALA A 75 -2.10 -10.79 18.34
N GLY A 76 -0.89 -11.33 18.48
CA GLY A 76 -0.08 -11.85 17.37
C GLY A 76 0.73 -10.80 16.60
N ILE A 77 0.55 -9.51 16.87
CA ILE A 77 1.42 -8.46 16.32
C ILE A 77 2.78 -8.53 17.02
N LYS A 78 3.84 -8.44 16.23
CA LYS A 78 5.21 -8.37 16.71
C LYS A 78 5.63 -6.92 16.89
N LEU A 79 6.22 -6.63 18.05
CA LEU A 79 6.90 -5.36 18.29
C LEU A 79 8.35 -5.44 17.78
N LEU A 80 8.77 -4.43 17.03
CA LEU A 80 10.13 -4.34 16.52
C LEU A 80 11.05 -3.70 17.57
N ASP A 81 12.37 -3.85 17.36
CA ASP A 81 13.38 -3.21 18.20
C ASP A 81 13.18 -1.69 18.20
N PRO A 82 13.07 -1.03 19.39
CA PRO A 82 12.94 0.42 19.50
C PRO A 82 14.08 1.20 18.83
N ALA A 83 15.26 0.60 18.68
CA ALA A 83 16.41 1.20 18.00
C ALA A 83 16.16 1.45 16.49
N LEU A 84 15.12 0.86 15.90
CA LEU A 84 14.77 1.06 14.50
C LEU A 84 14.08 2.40 14.22
N ASP A 85 13.44 2.99 15.24
CA ASP A 85 12.81 4.33 15.18
C ASP A 85 12.98 5.05 16.53
N PRO A 86 14.21 5.54 16.85
CA PRO A 86 14.52 6.11 18.14
C PRO A 86 13.62 7.29 18.53
N GLY A 87 13.23 7.33 19.79
CA GLY A 87 12.36 8.40 20.31
C GLY A 87 10.86 8.12 20.18
N HIS A 88 10.50 6.96 19.64
CA HIS A 88 9.12 6.50 19.54
C HIS A 88 8.93 5.13 20.23
N ASP A 89 7.68 4.77 20.51
CA ASP A 89 7.32 3.41 20.87
C ASP A 89 7.70 2.42 19.76
N PRO A 90 7.84 1.12 20.07
CA PRO A 90 8.18 0.11 19.04
C PRO A 90 7.24 0.12 17.83
N LEU A 91 7.83 0.00 16.65
CA LEU A 91 7.09 -0.21 15.40
C LEU A 91 6.38 -1.57 15.42
N LEU A 92 5.26 -1.65 14.69
CA LEU A 92 4.45 -2.85 14.58
C LEU A 92 4.87 -3.68 13.36
N GLN A 93 4.79 -5.03 13.46
CA GLN A 93 5.01 -5.95 12.34
C GLN A 93 3.97 -7.07 12.36
N ILE A 94 3.45 -7.42 11.16
CA ILE A 94 2.47 -8.48 10.94
C ILE A 94 3.09 -9.54 10.02
N ASP A 95 3.32 -10.74 10.57
CA ASP A 95 3.96 -11.85 9.85
C ASP A 95 3.06 -13.11 9.74
N THR A 96 1.91 -13.11 10.37
CA THR A 96 1.05 -14.29 10.48
C THR A 96 -0.43 -13.96 10.25
N ALA A 97 -1.21 -14.96 9.80
CA ALA A 97 -2.66 -14.84 9.70
C ALA A 97 -3.32 -14.52 11.06
N ARG A 98 -2.77 -15.05 12.17
CA ARG A 98 -3.24 -14.72 13.52
C ARG A 98 -3.12 -13.24 13.82
N ALA A 99 -1.99 -12.61 13.43
CA ALA A 99 -1.78 -11.18 13.63
C ALA A 99 -2.74 -10.32 12.77
N LEU A 100 -3.05 -10.75 11.54
CA LEU A 100 -4.05 -10.11 10.70
C LEU A 100 -5.44 -10.12 11.35
N VAL A 101 -5.87 -11.28 11.83
CA VAL A 101 -7.16 -11.42 12.53
C VAL A 101 -7.14 -10.65 13.86
N GLY A 102 -5.98 -10.60 14.54
CA GLY A 102 -5.77 -9.79 15.74
C GLY A 102 -5.94 -8.29 15.46
N ALA A 103 -5.38 -7.80 14.37
CA ALA A 103 -5.57 -6.43 13.94
C ALA A 103 -7.05 -6.12 13.64
N ALA A 104 -7.76 -7.00 12.91
CA ALA A 104 -9.20 -6.86 12.66
C ALA A 104 -10.02 -6.89 13.96
N GLN A 105 -9.68 -7.79 14.92
CA GLN A 105 -10.29 -7.79 16.26
C GLN A 105 -10.10 -6.44 16.97
N PHE A 106 -8.97 -5.78 16.74
CA PHE A 106 -8.63 -4.46 17.28
C PHE A 106 -9.19 -3.28 16.44
N ASN A 107 -10.19 -3.56 15.60
CA ASN A 107 -10.88 -2.63 14.70
C ASN A 107 -9.97 -2.00 13.63
N THR A 108 -8.91 -2.68 13.22
CA THR A 108 -8.08 -2.25 12.10
C THR A 108 -8.77 -2.59 10.79
N ILE A 109 -8.93 -1.59 9.92
CA ILE A 109 -9.47 -1.75 8.56
C ILE A 109 -8.33 -1.70 7.54
N GLU A 110 -7.39 -0.74 7.64
CA GLU A 110 -6.30 -0.60 6.68
C GLU A 110 -4.96 -1.04 7.27
N LEU A 111 -4.14 -1.63 6.41
CA LEU A 111 -2.75 -2.00 6.68
C LEU A 111 -1.85 -1.26 5.70
N HIS A 112 -0.91 -0.48 6.22
CA HIS A 112 0.04 0.29 5.43
C HIS A 112 1.46 -0.16 5.73
N THR A 113 2.31 -0.31 4.70
CA THR A 113 3.69 -0.77 4.87
C THR A 113 4.71 0.30 4.55
N TRP A 114 5.85 0.22 5.21
CA TRP A 114 7.05 0.94 4.79
C TRP A 114 7.64 0.32 3.52
N ASN A 115 8.36 1.14 2.75
CA ASN A 115 9.11 0.71 1.58
C ASN A 115 10.48 0.05 1.93
N ALA A 116 10.70 -0.32 3.19
CA ALA A 116 11.85 -1.08 3.67
C ALA A 116 11.43 -2.22 4.58
N THR A 117 12.31 -3.21 4.76
CA THR A 117 12.13 -4.25 5.77
C THR A 117 12.80 -3.85 7.08
N SER A 118 12.36 -4.39 8.21
CA SER A 118 12.95 -4.16 9.53
C SER A 118 14.43 -4.58 9.61
N ARG A 119 14.85 -5.58 8.81
CA ARG A 119 16.25 -6.03 8.73
C ARG A 119 17.18 -5.05 8.03
N ALA A 120 16.64 -4.13 7.23
CA ALA A 120 17.39 -3.13 6.48
C ALA A 120 16.59 -1.83 6.40
N ILE A 121 16.16 -1.32 7.57
CA ILE A 121 15.20 -0.20 7.66
C ILE A 121 15.73 1.08 7.04
N GLY A 122 17.04 1.30 7.02
CA GLY A 122 17.69 2.46 6.41
C GLY A 122 17.79 2.41 4.88
N LYS A 123 17.46 1.27 4.24
CA LYS A 123 17.61 1.09 2.79
C LYS A 123 16.32 0.57 2.16
N PRO A 124 15.53 1.43 1.49
CA PRO A 124 14.32 1.02 0.80
C PRO A 124 14.57 -0.09 -0.22
N ASP A 125 13.64 -1.05 -0.31
CA ASP A 125 13.65 -2.11 -1.31
C ASP A 125 12.51 -2.00 -2.32
N ARG A 126 11.79 -0.88 -2.27
CA ARG A 126 10.81 -0.45 -3.28
C ARG A 126 10.70 1.08 -3.29
N MET A 127 10.32 1.62 -4.43
CA MET A 127 9.92 3.01 -4.62
C MET A 127 8.47 3.01 -5.08
N THR A 128 7.64 3.89 -4.52
CA THR A 128 6.21 3.90 -4.79
C THR A 128 5.77 5.31 -5.22
N PHE A 129 4.98 5.37 -6.29
CA PHE A 129 4.25 6.56 -6.70
C PHE A 129 2.76 6.33 -6.43
N ASP A 130 2.19 7.08 -5.49
CA ASP A 130 0.77 7.08 -5.19
C ASP A 130 0.12 8.15 -6.10
N LEU A 131 -0.64 7.72 -7.11
CA LEU A 131 -1.25 8.62 -8.08
C LEU A 131 -2.52 9.23 -7.50
N ASP A 132 -2.35 10.36 -6.81
CA ASP A 132 -3.39 11.09 -6.13
C ASP A 132 -4.13 12.04 -7.10
N PRO A 133 -5.38 11.75 -7.51
CA PRO A 133 -6.15 12.64 -8.37
C PRO A 133 -6.62 13.89 -7.61
N GLY A 134 -6.59 15.03 -8.30
CA GLY A 134 -7.23 16.24 -7.85
C GLY A 134 -8.72 16.27 -8.18
N GLU A 135 -9.38 17.33 -7.72
CA GLU A 135 -10.78 17.61 -8.10
C GLU A 135 -10.89 17.75 -9.61
N GLY A 136 -11.95 17.17 -10.20
CA GLY A 136 -12.21 17.21 -11.65
C GLY A 136 -11.41 16.19 -12.47
N VAL A 137 -10.59 15.33 -11.85
CA VAL A 137 -9.91 14.22 -12.54
C VAL A 137 -10.81 12.99 -12.54
N ASP A 138 -11.14 12.46 -13.71
CA ASP A 138 -11.91 11.24 -13.87
C ASP A 138 -11.03 9.96 -13.83
N TRP A 139 -11.68 8.81 -13.85
CA TRP A 139 -10.98 7.52 -13.76
C TRP A 139 -10.11 7.23 -14.99
N GLN A 140 -10.59 7.55 -16.19
CA GLN A 140 -9.83 7.36 -17.42
C GLN A 140 -8.53 8.15 -17.39
N GLN A 141 -8.58 9.39 -16.90
CA GLN A 141 -7.39 10.23 -16.74
C GLN A 141 -6.38 9.64 -15.75
N ILE A 142 -6.84 8.92 -14.71
CA ILE A 142 -5.95 8.23 -13.76
C ILE A 142 -5.28 7.01 -14.44
N GLN A 143 -6.03 6.25 -15.24
CA GLN A 143 -5.49 5.13 -16.01
C GLN A 143 -4.42 5.61 -17.01
N GLU A 144 -4.72 6.66 -17.78
CA GLU A 144 -3.76 7.30 -18.71
C GLU A 144 -2.49 7.79 -17.97
N ALA A 145 -2.66 8.43 -16.83
CA ALA A 145 -1.52 8.89 -16.02
C ALA A 145 -0.66 7.73 -15.53
N ALA A 146 -1.25 6.61 -15.11
CA ALA A 146 -0.51 5.42 -14.70
C ALA A 146 0.31 4.84 -15.87
N LEU A 147 -0.26 4.80 -17.07
CA LEU A 147 0.44 4.36 -18.29
C LEU A 147 1.59 5.31 -18.66
N LEU A 148 1.41 6.64 -18.54
CA LEU A 148 2.50 7.61 -18.77
C LEU A 148 3.64 7.44 -17.77
N VAL A 149 3.32 7.20 -16.49
CA VAL A 149 4.33 6.87 -15.48
C VAL A 149 5.05 5.56 -15.82
N HIS A 150 4.31 4.55 -16.27
CA HIS A 150 4.88 3.25 -16.68
C HIS A 150 5.86 3.40 -17.84
N VAL A 151 5.46 4.12 -18.90
CA VAL A 151 6.34 4.37 -20.07
C VAL A 151 7.63 5.07 -19.65
N LEU A 152 7.56 6.13 -18.85
CA LEU A 152 8.78 6.81 -18.38
C LEU A 152 9.67 5.89 -17.53
N LEU A 153 9.07 5.07 -16.64
CA LEU A 153 9.84 4.14 -15.81
C LEU A 153 10.50 3.05 -16.67
N ASP A 154 9.83 2.57 -17.72
CA ASP A 154 10.38 1.60 -18.67
C ASP A 154 11.55 2.20 -19.47
N GLU A 155 11.41 3.43 -19.99
CA GLU A 155 12.50 4.18 -20.63
C GLU A 155 13.69 4.35 -19.72
N LEU A 156 13.49 4.52 -18.41
CA LEU A 156 14.55 4.59 -17.40
C LEU A 156 15.13 3.21 -17.01
N GLY A 157 14.62 2.11 -17.58
CA GLY A 157 15.00 0.75 -17.23
C GLY A 157 14.55 0.32 -15.83
N LEU A 158 13.46 0.89 -15.33
CA LEU A 158 12.90 0.64 -14.02
C LEU A 158 11.63 -0.22 -14.14
N PRO A 159 11.68 -1.52 -13.84
CA PRO A 159 10.50 -2.38 -13.87
C PRO A 159 9.44 -1.86 -12.89
N ALA A 160 8.22 -1.70 -13.37
CA ALA A 160 7.13 -1.11 -12.62
C ALA A 160 5.91 -2.04 -12.53
N PHE A 161 5.31 -2.07 -11.35
CA PHE A 161 4.14 -2.87 -11.01
C PHE A 161 3.01 -1.98 -10.55
N VAL A 162 1.80 -2.26 -11.00
CA VAL A 162 0.63 -1.44 -10.69
C VAL A 162 -0.35 -2.17 -9.76
N LYS A 163 -1.03 -1.42 -8.90
CA LYS A 163 -2.17 -1.89 -8.12
C LYS A 163 -3.20 -0.80 -7.93
N THR A 164 -4.45 -1.19 -7.69
CA THR A 164 -5.45 -0.24 -7.21
C THR A 164 -5.06 0.25 -5.81
N SER A 165 -5.42 1.49 -5.48
CA SER A 165 -5.29 1.95 -4.09
C SER A 165 -6.42 1.41 -3.20
N GLY A 166 -7.51 0.88 -3.78
CA GLY A 166 -8.76 0.58 -3.08
C GLY A 166 -9.51 1.85 -2.65
N GLY A 167 -9.05 3.01 -3.09
CA GLY A 167 -9.61 4.33 -2.77
C GLY A 167 -9.93 5.13 -4.03
N LYS A 168 -9.11 6.14 -4.34
CA LYS A 168 -9.36 7.05 -5.48
C LYS A 168 -8.35 6.90 -6.63
N GLY A 169 -7.16 6.38 -6.37
CA GLY A 169 -6.05 6.36 -7.33
C GLY A 169 -5.42 4.99 -7.52
N LEU A 170 -4.25 5.00 -8.12
CA LEU A 170 -3.42 3.83 -8.39
C LEU A 170 -2.06 4.00 -7.70
N HIS A 171 -1.42 2.89 -7.33
CA HIS A 171 -0.02 2.91 -6.92
C HIS A 171 0.84 2.23 -7.98
N VAL A 172 1.92 2.89 -8.39
CA VAL A 172 2.97 2.30 -9.21
C VAL A 172 4.17 2.02 -8.32
N VAL A 173 4.65 0.78 -8.32
CA VAL A 173 5.68 0.27 -7.42
C VAL A 173 6.87 -0.23 -8.22
N VAL A 174 8.06 0.27 -7.91
CA VAL A 174 9.34 -0.15 -8.50
C VAL A 174 10.11 -0.95 -7.45
N PRO A 175 10.43 -2.23 -7.69
CA PRO A 175 11.25 -3.03 -6.78
C PRO A 175 12.71 -2.65 -6.88
N LEU A 176 13.37 -2.44 -5.74
CA LEU A 176 14.74 -1.95 -5.68
C LEU A 176 15.69 -2.96 -5.03
N ARG A 177 16.94 -2.99 -5.50
CA ARG A 177 18.06 -3.49 -4.72
C ARG A 177 18.41 -2.46 -3.65
N ARG A 178 18.70 -2.92 -2.42
CA ARG A 178 18.96 -2.08 -1.24
C ARG A 178 20.34 -1.41 -1.30
N GLN A 179 20.53 -0.47 -2.23
CA GLN A 179 21.78 0.27 -2.40
C GLN A 179 21.72 1.65 -1.76
N PHE A 180 20.66 2.39 -2.06
CA PHE A 180 20.49 3.79 -1.68
C PHE A 180 19.68 3.92 -0.38
N GLY A 181 19.87 5.01 0.33
CA GLY A 181 19.11 5.39 1.50
C GLY A 181 17.80 6.08 1.13
N TRP A 182 17.07 6.51 2.16
CA TRP A 182 15.76 7.13 1.98
C TRP A 182 15.83 8.47 1.25
N ASP A 183 16.84 9.30 1.53
CA ASP A 183 16.94 10.63 0.94
C ASP A 183 17.25 10.56 -0.56
N GLU A 184 18.14 9.65 -0.97
CA GLU A 184 18.45 9.43 -2.38
C GLU A 184 17.22 8.86 -3.14
N VAL A 185 16.54 7.86 -2.58
CA VAL A 185 15.33 7.28 -3.21
C VAL A 185 14.22 8.32 -3.31
N ARG A 186 13.98 9.09 -2.26
CA ARG A 186 12.99 10.17 -2.26
C ARG A 186 13.36 11.30 -3.21
N GLY A 187 14.62 11.72 -3.21
CA GLY A 187 15.13 12.76 -4.11
C GLY A 187 15.00 12.36 -5.57
N PHE A 188 15.37 11.12 -5.92
CA PHE A 188 15.22 10.61 -7.26
C PHE A 188 13.76 10.44 -7.68
N SER A 189 12.90 9.90 -6.81
CA SER A 189 11.47 9.81 -7.10
C SER A 189 10.83 11.19 -7.31
N ARG A 190 11.27 12.22 -6.57
CA ARG A 190 10.89 13.61 -6.81
C ARG A 190 11.34 14.09 -8.20
N ALA A 191 12.58 13.83 -8.61
CA ALA A 191 13.08 14.22 -9.92
C ALA A 191 12.27 13.60 -11.07
N ILE A 192 11.85 12.33 -10.94
CA ILE A 192 10.94 11.67 -11.89
C ILE A 192 9.61 12.43 -11.97
N VAL A 193 9.01 12.79 -10.83
CA VAL A 193 7.71 13.50 -10.79
C VAL A 193 7.84 14.92 -11.33
N GLU A 194 8.94 15.62 -11.08
CA GLU A 194 9.23 16.93 -11.66
C GLU A 194 9.42 16.84 -13.18
N HIS A 195 10.04 15.77 -13.67
CA HIS A 195 10.15 15.51 -15.11
C HIS A 195 8.76 15.31 -15.74
N LEU A 196 7.90 14.45 -15.16
CA LEU A 196 6.52 14.26 -15.62
C LEU A 196 5.73 15.58 -15.65
N ALA A 197 5.86 16.39 -14.59
CA ALA A 197 5.14 17.67 -14.50
C ALA A 197 5.65 18.70 -15.52
N ARG A 198 6.91 18.65 -15.95
CA ARG A 198 7.45 19.49 -17.03
C ARG A 198 7.05 19.00 -18.40
N THR A 199 7.04 17.69 -18.63
CA THR A 199 6.79 17.09 -19.95
C THR A 199 5.29 17.03 -20.26
N VAL A 200 4.45 16.76 -19.26
CA VAL A 200 2.99 16.63 -19.40
C VAL A 200 2.28 17.51 -18.35
N PRO A 201 2.47 18.86 -18.38
CA PRO A 201 1.98 19.78 -17.35
C PRO A 201 0.46 19.87 -17.26
N GLN A 202 -0.27 19.47 -18.30
CA GLN A 202 -1.73 19.37 -18.28
C GLN A 202 -2.22 18.18 -17.45
N ARG A 203 -1.41 17.14 -17.25
CA ARG A 203 -1.78 15.94 -16.50
C ARG A 203 -1.19 15.89 -15.11
N PHE A 204 0.07 16.32 -14.93
CA PHE A 204 0.81 16.13 -13.69
C PHE A 204 1.17 17.44 -12.99
N VAL A 205 1.31 17.34 -11.66
CA VAL A 205 1.87 18.37 -10.80
C VAL A 205 2.88 17.74 -9.83
N ALA A 206 3.99 18.44 -9.57
CA ALA A 206 5.02 17.97 -8.64
C ALA A 206 4.85 18.52 -7.22
N LYS A 207 3.93 19.48 -7.01
CA LYS A 207 3.66 20.10 -5.72
C LYS A 207 2.48 19.43 -5.03
N SER A 208 2.70 18.95 -3.79
CA SER A 208 1.66 18.34 -2.97
C SER A 208 0.60 19.34 -2.52
N GLY A 209 -0.56 18.83 -2.12
CA GLY A 209 -1.69 19.59 -1.58
C GLY A 209 -2.87 19.66 -2.55
N PRO A 210 -4.12 19.59 -2.02
CA PRO A 210 -5.33 19.52 -2.85
C PRO A 210 -5.47 20.70 -3.83
N ARG A 211 -5.14 21.92 -3.39
CA ARG A 211 -5.24 23.13 -4.22
C ARG A 211 -4.27 23.13 -5.42
N ASN A 212 -3.14 22.42 -5.31
CA ASN A 212 -2.12 22.39 -6.37
C ASN A 212 -2.48 21.38 -7.48
N ARG A 213 -3.39 20.45 -7.24
CA ARG A 213 -3.72 19.35 -8.16
C ARG A 213 -5.13 19.38 -8.75
N VAL A 214 -5.83 20.53 -8.70
CA VAL A 214 -7.15 20.68 -9.38
C VAL A 214 -6.99 20.39 -10.86
N GLY A 215 -7.78 19.42 -11.41
CA GLY A 215 -7.69 18.93 -12.77
C GLY A 215 -6.41 18.16 -13.12
N LYS A 216 -5.56 17.86 -12.14
CA LYS A 216 -4.25 17.19 -12.32
C LYS A 216 -4.07 16.06 -11.34
N ILE A 217 -3.04 15.25 -11.57
CA ILE A 217 -2.62 14.16 -10.72
C ILE A 217 -1.28 14.50 -10.09
N PHE A 218 -1.16 14.28 -8.79
CA PHE A 218 0.09 14.33 -8.06
C PHE A 218 0.60 12.90 -7.84
N PRO A 219 1.67 12.46 -8.54
CA PRO A 219 2.34 11.22 -8.21
C PRO A 219 3.12 11.42 -6.91
N ASP A 220 2.51 11.01 -5.78
CA ASP A 220 3.05 11.30 -4.44
C ASP A 220 4.36 10.53 -4.19
N TYR A 221 5.47 11.20 -4.43
CA TYR A 221 6.84 10.72 -4.15
C TYR A 221 7.21 10.83 -2.66
N LEU A 222 6.45 11.56 -1.85
CA LEU A 222 6.70 11.70 -0.41
C LEU A 222 6.55 10.37 0.32
N ARG A 223 5.84 9.41 -0.30
CA ARG A 223 5.75 8.01 0.16
C ARG A 223 7.10 7.30 0.22
N ASN A 224 8.14 7.86 -0.36
CA ASN A 224 9.49 7.32 -0.38
C ASN A 224 10.41 7.90 0.70
N GLY A 225 9.87 8.63 1.67
CA GLY A 225 10.60 9.13 2.84
C GLY A 225 10.61 8.14 4.00
N PHE A 226 11.59 8.27 4.90
CA PHE A 226 11.64 7.49 6.15
C PHE A 226 10.33 7.65 6.94
N GLY A 227 9.78 6.57 7.43
CA GLY A 227 8.51 6.58 8.18
C GLY A 227 7.26 6.79 7.34
N ALA A 228 7.37 7.04 6.03
CA ALA A 228 6.23 7.09 5.12
C ALA A 228 5.69 5.69 4.83
N THR A 229 4.38 5.62 4.59
CA THR A 229 3.69 4.35 4.36
C THR A 229 2.73 4.45 3.18
N THR A 230 2.44 3.30 2.56
CA THR A 230 1.40 3.16 1.54
C THR A 230 0.51 1.97 1.86
N ALA A 231 -0.75 2.02 1.44
CA ALA A 231 -1.67 0.90 1.61
C ALA A 231 -1.04 -0.36 1.02
N CYS A 232 -1.02 -1.43 1.82
CA CYS A 232 -0.48 -2.72 1.41
C CYS A 232 -1.37 -3.35 0.32
N ALA A 233 -0.79 -4.13 -0.59
CA ALA A 233 -1.57 -4.97 -1.48
C ALA A 233 -2.49 -5.89 -0.63
N TRP A 234 -3.75 -6.05 -1.05
CA TRP A 234 -4.82 -6.76 -0.35
C TRP A 234 -5.31 -6.09 0.95
N SER A 235 -4.83 -4.90 1.29
CA SER A 235 -5.42 -4.11 2.37
C SER A 235 -6.78 -3.56 1.97
N VAL A 236 -7.74 -3.66 2.89
CA VAL A 236 -9.02 -2.94 2.79
C VAL A 236 -8.78 -1.45 3.03
N ARG A 237 -9.66 -0.59 2.53
CA ARG A 237 -9.65 0.87 2.78
C ARG A 237 -10.84 1.29 3.62
N SER A 238 -10.61 2.17 4.58
CA SER A 238 -11.62 2.76 5.47
C SER A 238 -12.43 3.84 4.74
N ARG A 239 -13.14 3.40 3.70
CA ARG A 239 -14.03 4.24 2.89
C ARG A 239 -15.34 3.49 2.66
N PRO A 240 -16.45 4.19 2.45
CA PRO A 240 -17.72 3.54 2.11
C PRO A 240 -17.55 2.51 0.98
N GLY A 241 -18.06 1.31 1.16
CA GLY A 241 -17.91 0.18 0.25
C GLY A 241 -16.68 -0.70 0.49
N LEU A 242 -15.75 -0.32 1.40
CA LEU A 242 -14.59 -1.12 1.79
C LEU A 242 -13.78 -1.63 0.59
N GLY A 243 -13.33 -0.71 -0.28
CA GLY A 243 -12.49 -1.02 -1.42
C GLY A 243 -11.18 -1.71 -1.01
N VAL A 244 -10.68 -2.59 -1.87
CA VAL A 244 -9.45 -3.37 -1.65
C VAL A 244 -8.34 -2.90 -2.58
N SER A 245 -7.13 -2.79 -2.06
CA SER A 245 -5.92 -2.50 -2.84
C SER A 245 -5.40 -3.78 -3.49
N VAL A 246 -5.56 -3.93 -4.80
CA VAL A 246 -5.34 -5.20 -5.52
C VAL A 246 -4.20 -5.07 -6.53
N PRO A 247 -3.21 -5.99 -6.52
CA PRO A 247 -2.20 -6.12 -7.58
C PRO A 247 -2.85 -6.36 -8.95
N LEU A 248 -2.33 -5.72 -9.99
CA LEU A 248 -2.84 -5.80 -11.36
C LEU A 248 -1.71 -6.09 -12.34
N ALA A 249 -2.03 -6.78 -13.44
CA ALA A 249 -1.26 -6.68 -14.67
C ALA A 249 -1.61 -5.34 -15.37
N TRP A 250 -0.67 -4.79 -16.13
CA TRP A 250 -0.90 -3.51 -16.82
C TRP A 250 -2.03 -3.61 -17.85
N GLU A 251 -2.20 -4.78 -18.45
CA GLU A 251 -3.21 -5.10 -19.44
C GLU A 251 -4.63 -5.12 -18.86
N GLU A 252 -4.77 -5.34 -17.53
CA GLU A 252 -6.07 -5.34 -16.85
C GLU A 252 -6.57 -3.92 -16.57
N LEU A 253 -5.67 -2.93 -16.61
CA LEU A 253 -5.98 -1.56 -16.17
C LEU A 253 -7.14 -0.91 -16.92
N PRO A 254 -7.27 -1.05 -18.27
CA PRO A 254 -8.38 -0.45 -19.03
C PRO A 254 -9.78 -1.00 -18.65
N ASP A 255 -9.85 -2.25 -18.16
CA ASP A 255 -11.11 -2.93 -17.86
C ASP A 255 -11.68 -2.56 -16.48
N LEU A 256 -10.93 -1.81 -15.68
CA LEU A 256 -11.38 -1.42 -14.34
C LEU A 256 -12.28 -0.19 -14.40
N GLY A 257 -13.40 -0.24 -13.71
CA GLY A 257 -14.32 0.90 -13.61
C GLY A 257 -13.90 1.96 -12.59
N SER A 258 -13.01 1.63 -11.63
CA SER A 258 -12.55 2.57 -10.59
C SER A 258 -11.35 2.01 -9.79
N ALA A 259 -10.73 2.87 -9.00
CA ALA A 259 -9.69 2.46 -8.04
C ALA A 259 -10.22 1.56 -6.91
N ALA A 260 -11.54 1.55 -6.67
CA ALA A 260 -12.25 0.70 -5.72
C ALA A 260 -13.11 -0.36 -6.44
N HIS A 261 -12.73 -0.77 -7.65
CA HIS A 261 -13.41 -1.80 -8.44
C HIS A 261 -13.62 -3.09 -7.62
N TRP A 262 -12.58 -3.48 -6.87
CA TRP A 262 -12.63 -4.61 -5.94
C TRP A 262 -12.94 -4.12 -4.53
N THR A 263 -13.92 -4.73 -3.89
CA THR A 263 -14.35 -4.47 -2.51
C THR A 263 -14.36 -5.78 -1.72
N VAL A 264 -14.49 -5.71 -0.40
CA VAL A 264 -14.64 -6.93 0.43
C VAL A 264 -15.82 -7.79 -0.06
N ALA A 265 -16.89 -7.17 -0.54
CA ALA A 265 -18.09 -7.88 -0.98
C ALA A 265 -17.93 -8.61 -2.32
N ASN A 266 -17.11 -8.11 -3.26
CA ASN A 266 -16.99 -8.67 -4.62
C ASN A 266 -15.61 -9.29 -4.92
N ILE A 267 -14.70 -9.38 -3.96
CA ILE A 267 -13.32 -9.82 -4.16
C ILE A 267 -13.18 -11.30 -4.60
N GLY A 268 -14.20 -12.11 -4.40
CA GLY A 268 -14.15 -13.57 -4.58
C GLY A 268 -13.46 -14.02 -5.87
N PRO A 269 -13.90 -13.59 -7.06
CA PRO A 269 -13.25 -13.97 -8.34
C PRO A 269 -11.78 -13.57 -8.40
N ARG A 270 -11.42 -12.41 -7.82
CA ARG A 270 -10.03 -11.91 -7.84
C ARG A 270 -9.08 -12.74 -7.00
N LEU A 271 -9.56 -13.42 -5.96
CA LEU A 271 -8.75 -14.30 -5.12
C LEU A 271 -8.11 -15.43 -5.90
N ALA A 272 -8.75 -15.93 -6.96
CA ALA A 272 -8.21 -16.98 -7.83
C ALA A 272 -7.00 -16.49 -8.65
N VAL A 273 -6.96 -15.23 -9.05
CA VAL A 273 -5.82 -14.60 -9.74
C VAL A 273 -4.67 -14.39 -8.76
N GLY A 274 -5.01 -13.96 -7.53
CA GLY A 274 -4.06 -13.77 -6.44
C GLY A 274 -2.94 -12.78 -6.79
N ASN A 275 -1.70 -13.14 -6.44
CA ASN A 275 -0.50 -12.34 -6.69
C ASN A 275 0.14 -12.59 -8.06
N THR A 276 -0.48 -13.37 -8.95
CA THR A 276 0.08 -13.69 -10.27
C THR A 276 0.57 -12.48 -11.05
N PRO A 277 -0.14 -11.33 -11.09
CA PRO A 277 0.34 -10.12 -11.78
C PRO A 277 1.69 -9.58 -11.25
N TRP A 278 2.06 -9.91 -10.02
CA TRP A 278 3.27 -9.45 -9.35
C TRP A 278 4.32 -10.55 -9.14
N ASN A 279 4.14 -11.74 -9.75
CA ASN A 279 5.07 -12.87 -9.58
C ASN A 279 6.51 -12.52 -9.98
N ALA A 280 6.70 -11.66 -10.99
CA ALA A 280 8.03 -11.22 -11.44
C ALA A 280 8.68 -10.17 -10.53
N MET A 281 7.95 -9.54 -9.61
CA MET A 281 8.40 -8.37 -8.85
C MET A 281 9.68 -8.62 -8.04
N GLU A 282 9.79 -9.77 -7.39
CA GLU A 282 10.97 -10.09 -6.57
C GLU A 282 12.23 -10.31 -7.43
N GLY A 283 12.08 -10.97 -8.58
CA GLY A 283 13.17 -11.25 -9.52
C GLY A 283 13.62 -10.04 -10.34
N SER A 284 12.77 -9.01 -10.46
CA SER A 284 13.03 -7.80 -11.26
C SER A 284 13.65 -6.63 -10.46
N ARG A 285 14.10 -6.87 -9.22
CA ARG A 285 14.76 -5.83 -8.41
C ARG A 285 15.93 -5.18 -9.15
N THR A 286 15.86 -3.86 -9.30
CA THR A 286 16.83 -3.05 -10.03
C THR A 286 17.58 -2.06 -9.14
N THR A 287 18.64 -1.48 -9.69
CA THR A 287 19.41 -0.38 -9.07
C THR A 287 19.03 0.95 -9.72
N LEU A 288 19.14 2.05 -8.98
CA LEU A 288 18.75 3.36 -9.50
C LEU A 288 19.85 4.09 -10.29
N GLY A 289 21.12 3.65 -10.16
CA GLY A 289 22.26 4.44 -10.66
C GLY A 289 22.22 4.74 -12.17
N ALA A 290 21.77 3.79 -13.01
CA ALA A 290 21.65 4.04 -14.46
C ALA A 290 20.49 5.02 -14.76
N ALA A 291 19.34 4.80 -14.16
CA ALA A 291 18.17 5.67 -14.29
C ALA A 291 18.43 7.10 -13.79
N MET A 292 19.17 7.26 -12.68
CA MET A 292 19.60 8.57 -12.18
C MET A 292 20.45 9.32 -13.21
N ARG A 293 21.44 8.65 -13.83
CA ARG A 293 22.26 9.27 -14.89
C ARG A 293 21.43 9.65 -16.13
N MET A 294 20.51 8.79 -16.56
CA MET A 294 19.64 9.07 -17.71
C MET A 294 18.75 10.28 -17.47
N LEU A 295 18.25 10.47 -16.25
CA LEU A 295 17.42 11.62 -15.89
C LEU A 295 18.24 12.87 -15.55
N GLY A 296 19.58 12.77 -15.53
CA GLY A 296 20.48 13.87 -15.13
C GLY A 296 20.43 14.18 -13.63
N TYR A 297 19.99 13.21 -12.80
CA TYR A 297 19.94 13.36 -11.34
C TYR A 297 21.28 12.92 -10.72
N LEU A 298 21.86 13.83 -9.94
CA LEU A 298 23.04 13.56 -9.10
C LEU A 298 22.57 13.59 -7.64
N PRO A 299 22.75 12.49 -6.87
CA PRO A 299 22.34 12.41 -5.47
C PRO A 299 23.20 13.29 -4.55
#